data_882e7e05f10408f12c6d07bfb111537b
#
_entry.id   882e7e05f10408f12c6d07bfb111537b
#
_cell.length_a   1.000
_cell.length_b   1.000
_cell.length_c   1.000
_cell.angle_alpha   90.00
_cell.angle_beta   90.00
_cell.angle_gamma   90.00
#
_symmetry.space_group_name_H-M   'P 1'
#
loop_
_entity.id
_entity.type
_entity.pdbx_description
1 polymer ?
#
loop_
_entity_poly.entity_id
_entity_poly.type
_entity_poly.pdbx_seq_one_letter_code
_entity_poly.pdbx_strand_id
1 'polypeptide(L)'
;MKKTLSTIINTLLALGIILFVNNSVYADSGIYGGGPIYKNRSYSISELKNSGFTYVVVWTIHIDASGNLNFNAEFPLVQNGSYIGASTYPNFASDIASLKVAPTSINRVEFCLAAWGSSTFANIKSLIASQGTGSSSILYKNFQALKSAFPTVDAIGFDDETTYDASSATAFAVMLGGLGFKVSLVPYTNSSFWTSVASNTNSQRPRTVDRVDLQCYSGGAGNSPCSWNFGGIKINPGLWDSEKTTSQVTSQLTTWKNQCGITGGFMWLYDDFANSSGTAQYAAAINTVFSGSGGTSAATFYKDCNYGGYAVGLPAGNYTLSQLQSHGIANDDISSLTVQSGYTVTLYWDDNFAGSVLTKTASDACLVDDGWNDKVSSLKIVATSARSSTQPAVNGEINIIARQNELQLITTDDISGIPVHVFDMAGRQLFTVRPVSNRINISNLLPGVYFIVYTKNGKQFTKRFVK
;
A
#
# COMPACT_ATOMS: atom_id res chain seq x y z
N MET A 1 -19.01 69.75 16.02
CA MET A 1 -17.88 68.89 16.15
C MET A 1 -18.39 67.45 16.18
N LYS A 2 -18.40 66.80 15.02
CA LYS A 2 -18.78 65.35 14.89
C LYS A 2 -17.53 64.58 14.49
N LYS A 3 -17.07 63.69 15.37
CA LYS A 3 -16.00 62.74 15.03
C LYS A 3 -16.63 61.54 14.37
N THR A 4 -16.26 61.31 13.12
CA THR A 4 -16.57 60.09 12.37
C THR A 4 -15.58 58.97 12.73
N LEU A 5 -16.10 57.88 13.25
CA LEU A 5 -15.33 56.66 13.56
C LEU A 5 -15.30 55.81 12.30
N SER A 6 -14.13 55.62 11.70
CA SER A 6 -13.94 54.74 10.54
C SER A 6 -13.68 53.31 11.07
N THR A 7 -14.59 52.42 10.76
CA THR A 7 -14.47 50.98 11.05
C THR A 7 -13.69 50.32 9.92
N ILE A 8 -12.47 49.85 10.24
CA ILE A 8 -11.66 49.01 9.32
C ILE A 8 -12.14 47.57 9.49
N ILE A 9 -12.78 47.06 8.47
CA ILE A 9 -13.14 45.65 8.37
C ILE A 9 -11.92 44.92 7.81
N ASN A 10 -11.23 44.15 8.66
CA ASN A 10 -10.20 43.20 8.24
C ASN A 10 -10.87 41.95 7.66
N THR A 11 -10.89 41.82 6.36
CA THR A 11 -11.30 40.60 5.68
C THR A 11 -10.10 39.65 5.69
N LEU A 12 -10.11 38.68 6.57
CA LEU A 12 -9.19 37.53 6.53
C LEU A 12 -9.59 36.63 5.36
N LEU A 13 -8.81 36.72 4.29
CA LEU A 13 -8.90 35.77 3.18
C LEU A 13 -8.20 34.47 3.63
N ALA A 14 -8.99 33.49 4.08
CA ALA A 14 -8.49 32.14 4.34
C ALA A 14 -8.18 31.48 3.00
N LEU A 15 -6.92 31.52 2.57
CA LEU A 15 -6.42 30.77 1.43
C LEU A 15 -6.36 29.30 1.82
N GLY A 16 -7.41 28.55 1.46
CA GLY A 16 -7.43 27.10 1.61
C GLY A 16 -6.37 26.49 0.68
N ILE A 17 -5.21 26.13 1.24
CA ILE A 17 -4.24 25.30 0.54
C ILE A 17 -4.86 23.91 0.43
N ILE A 18 -5.43 23.59 -0.73
CA ILE A 18 -5.79 22.24 -1.09
C ILE A 18 -4.46 21.50 -1.35
N LEU A 19 -3.96 20.84 -0.32
CA LEU A 19 -2.90 19.84 -0.46
C LEU A 19 -3.49 18.70 -1.29
N PHE A 20 -3.20 18.67 -2.58
CA PHE A 20 -3.30 17.44 -3.35
C PHE A 20 -2.25 16.47 -2.78
N VAL A 21 -2.64 15.72 -1.77
CA VAL A 21 -1.93 14.49 -1.43
C VAL A 21 -2.15 13.59 -2.64
N ASN A 22 -1.13 13.44 -3.47
CA ASN A 22 -1.09 12.35 -4.43
C ASN A 22 -1.05 11.05 -3.60
N ASN A 23 -2.22 10.60 -3.16
CA ASN A 23 -2.39 9.23 -2.74
C ASN A 23 -2.18 8.39 -4.00
N SER A 24 -1.00 7.83 -4.15
CA SER A 24 -0.82 6.66 -4.98
C SER A 24 -1.83 5.65 -4.43
N VAL A 25 -2.93 5.45 -5.13
CA VAL A 25 -3.91 4.42 -4.78
C VAL A 25 -3.23 3.11 -5.12
N TYR A 26 -2.45 2.59 -4.17
CA TYR A 26 -2.00 1.22 -4.26
C TYR A 26 -3.25 0.33 -4.28
N ALA A 27 -3.23 -0.69 -5.14
CA ALA A 27 -4.24 -1.72 -5.11
C ALA A 27 -4.38 -2.25 -3.69
N ASP A 28 -5.60 -2.47 -3.21
CA ASP A 28 -5.80 -3.28 -2.02
C ASP A 28 -5.56 -4.74 -2.42
N SER A 29 -4.33 -5.21 -2.29
CA SER A 29 -3.97 -6.59 -2.57
C SER A 29 -3.59 -7.31 -1.29
N GLY A 30 -4.37 -8.32 -0.93
CA GLY A 30 -4.28 -9.01 0.34
C GLY A 30 -3.83 -10.46 0.25
N ILE A 31 -3.29 -10.93 1.36
CA ILE A 31 -2.93 -12.33 1.55
C ILE A 31 -3.35 -12.78 2.96
N TYR A 32 -4.04 -13.90 3.03
CA TYR A 32 -4.33 -14.60 4.29
C TYR A 32 -3.25 -15.64 4.53
N GLY A 33 -2.80 -15.79 5.77
CA GLY A 33 -1.81 -16.80 6.13
C GLY A 33 -1.67 -17.00 7.62
N GLY A 34 -1.26 -18.18 8.03
CA GLY A 34 -1.15 -18.59 9.41
C GLY A 34 0.21 -19.19 9.78
N GLY A 35 0.32 -20.49 9.69
CA GLY A 35 1.45 -21.27 10.20
C GLY A 35 2.84 -20.75 9.82
N PRO A 36 3.13 -20.51 8.56
CA PRO A 36 4.46 -20.04 8.12
C PRO A 36 4.89 -18.73 8.77
N ILE A 37 3.97 -17.83 9.10
CA ILE A 37 4.29 -16.49 9.63
C ILE A 37 5.04 -16.60 10.98
N TYR A 38 4.65 -17.51 11.86
CA TYR A 38 5.28 -17.67 13.17
C TYR A 38 6.20 -18.91 13.29
N LYS A 39 5.96 -19.95 12.49
CA LYS A 39 6.80 -21.16 12.49
C LYS A 39 8.05 -20.99 11.64
N ASN A 40 7.96 -20.27 10.54
CA ASN A 40 8.98 -20.20 9.51
C ASN A 40 9.49 -18.77 9.28
N ARG A 41 9.66 -18.00 10.36
CA ARG A 41 10.07 -16.60 10.35
C ARG A 41 11.37 -16.31 9.60
N SER A 42 12.23 -17.32 9.42
CA SER A 42 13.50 -17.19 8.70
C SER A 42 13.33 -16.75 7.24
N TYR A 43 12.18 -17.04 6.63
CA TYR A 43 11.86 -16.56 5.28
C TYR A 43 10.54 -15.79 5.21
N SER A 44 9.51 -16.17 5.96
CA SER A 44 8.13 -15.67 5.76
C SER A 44 8.00 -14.17 5.90
N ILE A 45 8.67 -13.56 6.87
CA ILE A 45 8.59 -12.12 7.12
C ILE A 45 9.22 -11.34 5.96
N SER A 46 10.41 -11.73 5.51
CA SER A 46 11.07 -11.07 4.37
C SER A 46 10.32 -11.31 3.06
N GLU A 47 9.78 -12.50 2.86
CA GLU A 47 8.99 -12.85 1.69
C GLU A 47 7.72 -11.99 1.60
N LEU A 48 6.94 -11.92 2.67
CA LEU A 48 5.73 -11.08 2.72
C LEU A 48 6.04 -9.60 2.50
N LYS A 49 7.09 -9.08 3.14
CA LYS A 49 7.50 -7.66 2.95
C LYS A 49 7.87 -7.33 1.50
N ASN A 50 8.45 -8.29 0.77
CA ASN A 50 8.92 -8.11 -0.61
C ASN A 50 7.92 -8.65 -1.64
N SER A 51 6.78 -9.19 -1.23
CA SER A 51 5.82 -9.88 -2.09
C SER A 51 5.11 -8.97 -3.09
N GLY A 52 4.89 -7.71 -2.72
CA GLY A 52 4.00 -6.80 -3.43
C GLY A 52 2.56 -6.79 -2.92
N PHE A 53 2.16 -7.69 -2.02
CA PHE A 53 0.89 -7.56 -1.30
C PHE A 53 0.91 -6.29 -0.45
N THR A 54 -0.24 -5.63 -0.32
CA THR A 54 -0.36 -4.39 0.46
C THR A 54 -0.95 -4.61 1.83
N TYR A 55 -1.64 -5.73 2.05
CA TYR A 55 -2.07 -6.11 3.39
C TYR A 55 -1.91 -7.62 3.65
N VAL A 56 -1.71 -7.94 4.92
CA VAL A 56 -1.59 -9.30 5.43
C VAL A 56 -2.65 -9.52 6.49
N VAL A 57 -3.42 -10.59 6.34
CA VAL A 57 -4.35 -11.07 7.37
C VAL A 57 -3.75 -12.29 8.03
N VAL A 58 -3.38 -12.15 9.28
CA VAL A 58 -2.76 -13.21 10.09
C VAL A 58 -3.88 -14.06 10.67
N TRP A 59 -4.04 -15.25 10.14
CA TRP A 59 -5.15 -16.16 10.40
C TRP A 59 -4.68 -17.31 11.31
N THR A 60 -5.31 -17.67 12.40
CA THR A 60 -6.56 -17.11 12.95
C THR A 60 -6.55 -17.12 14.47
N ILE A 61 -7.31 -16.26 15.10
CA ILE A 61 -7.51 -16.26 16.56
C ILE A 61 -8.83 -16.97 16.88
N HIS A 62 -8.79 -17.93 17.79
CA HIS A 62 -9.96 -18.57 18.39
C HIS A 62 -10.20 -18.04 19.80
N ILE A 63 -11.47 -17.85 20.17
CA ILE A 63 -11.89 -17.40 21.50
C ILE A 63 -12.60 -18.54 22.19
N ASP A 64 -12.08 -18.98 23.34
CA ASP A 64 -12.70 -20.03 24.14
C ASP A 64 -13.88 -19.51 24.99
N ALA A 65 -14.58 -20.41 25.67
CA ALA A 65 -15.74 -20.08 26.52
C ALA A 65 -15.37 -19.17 27.72
N SER A 66 -14.11 -19.12 28.11
CA SER A 66 -13.59 -18.24 29.16
C SER A 66 -13.12 -16.88 28.62
N GLY A 67 -13.15 -16.69 27.30
CA GLY A 67 -12.71 -15.47 26.62
C GLY A 67 -11.20 -15.40 26.36
N ASN A 68 -10.45 -16.48 26.59
CA ASN A 68 -9.04 -16.53 26.25
C ASN A 68 -8.85 -16.60 24.72
N LEU A 69 -7.79 -15.99 24.24
CA LEU A 69 -7.41 -15.98 22.84
C LEU A 69 -6.35 -17.05 22.58
N ASN A 70 -6.64 -17.97 21.67
CA ASN A 70 -5.71 -18.98 21.19
C ASN A 70 -5.41 -18.70 19.71
N PHE A 71 -4.14 -18.78 19.31
CA PHE A 71 -3.75 -18.58 17.93
C PHE A 71 -3.68 -19.91 17.18
N ASN A 72 -4.45 -20.02 16.10
CA ASN A 72 -4.52 -21.16 15.19
C ASN A 72 -4.80 -22.51 15.90
N ALA A 73 -5.47 -22.49 17.06
CA ALA A 73 -5.65 -23.63 17.96
C ALA A 73 -4.30 -24.32 18.38
N GLU A 74 -3.17 -23.64 18.21
CA GLU A 74 -1.84 -24.20 18.46
C GLU A 74 -1.19 -23.65 19.73
N PHE A 75 -1.44 -22.37 20.07
CA PHE A 75 -0.84 -21.79 21.27
C PHE A 75 -1.70 -20.70 21.90
N PRO A 76 -1.62 -20.54 23.22
CA PRO A 76 -2.33 -19.46 23.91
C PRO A 76 -1.70 -18.13 23.55
N LEU A 77 -2.54 -17.15 23.17
CA LEU A 77 -2.09 -15.82 22.74
C LEU A 77 -2.29 -14.78 23.84
N VAL A 78 -3.52 -14.69 24.37
CA VAL A 78 -3.87 -13.74 25.45
C VAL A 78 -4.78 -14.43 26.46
N GLN A 79 -4.48 -14.30 27.73
CA GLN A 79 -5.30 -14.81 28.83
C GLN A 79 -5.40 -13.79 29.95
N ASN A 80 -6.61 -13.64 30.53
CA ASN A 80 -6.85 -12.77 31.68
C ASN A 80 -6.27 -11.37 31.55
N GLY A 81 -6.36 -10.75 30.37
CA GLY A 81 -5.85 -9.42 30.10
C GLY A 81 -4.33 -9.35 29.94
N SER A 82 -3.67 -10.47 29.71
CA SER A 82 -2.20 -10.53 29.53
C SER A 82 -1.83 -11.25 28.25
N TYR A 83 -0.93 -10.64 27.45
CA TYR A 83 -0.31 -11.32 26.31
C TYR A 83 0.70 -12.36 26.81
N ILE A 84 0.51 -13.60 26.41
CA ILE A 84 1.34 -14.73 26.83
C ILE A 84 1.92 -15.52 25.65
N GLY A 85 1.59 -15.16 24.42
CA GLY A 85 2.06 -15.85 23.21
C GLY A 85 3.58 -15.89 23.04
N ALA A 86 4.31 -14.94 23.67
CA ALA A 86 5.76 -14.92 23.65
C ALA A 86 6.40 -16.14 24.34
N SER A 87 5.70 -16.85 25.21
CA SER A 87 6.19 -18.06 25.83
C SER A 87 6.41 -19.20 24.83
N THR A 88 5.60 -19.23 23.77
CA THR A 88 5.72 -20.24 22.70
C THR A 88 6.48 -19.68 21.50
N TYR A 89 6.15 -18.46 21.07
CA TYR A 89 6.78 -17.77 19.93
C TYR A 89 7.29 -16.39 20.35
N PRO A 90 8.53 -16.32 20.90
CA PRO A 90 9.07 -15.07 21.50
C PRO A 90 9.14 -13.89 20.55
N ASN A 91 9.30 -14.14 19.26
CA ASN A 91 9.44 -13.10 18.25
C ASN A 91 8.12 -12.74 17.57
N PHE A 92 6.99 -13.39 17.86
CA PHE A 92 5.76 -13.22 17.09
C PHE A 92 5.31 -11.75 17.04
N ALA A 93 5.29 -11.06 18.16
CA ALA A 93 4.88 -9.66 18.20
C ALA A 93 5.83 -8.74 17.42
N SER A 94 7.13 -8.94 17.54
CA SER A 94 8.14 -8.15 16.81
C SER A 94 8.13 -8.46 15.30
N ASP A 95 7.88 -9.71 14.92
CA ASP A 95 7.79 -10.12 13.52
C ASP A 95 6.56 -9.47 12.85
N ILE A 96 5.41 -9.52 13.50
CA ILE A 96 4.19 -8.84 13.02
C ILE A 96 4.42 -7.32 12.89
N ALA A 97 5.04 -6.70 13.89
CA ALA A 97 5.36 -5.28 13.83
C ALA A 97 6.30 -4.94 12.67
N SER A 98 7.25 -5.81 12.36
CA SER A 98 8.25 -5.62 11.31
C SER A 98 7.68 -5.65 9.90
N LEU A 99 6.50 -6.27 9.69
CA LEU A 99 5.84 -6.33 8.39
C LEU A 99 5.60 -4.92 7.81
N LYS A 100 5.33 -3.93 8.64
CA LYS A 100 5.09 -2.54 8.24
C LYS A 100 6.32 -1.62 8.29
N VAL A 101 7.49 -2.17 8.64
CA VAL A 101 8.74 -1.38 8.67
C VAL A 101 9.41 -1.42 7.32
N ALA A 102 9.65 -0.27 6.71
CA ALA A 102 10.29 -0.16 5.41
C ALA A 102 11.70 -0.80 5.36
N PRO A 103 12.14 -1.40 4.23
CA PRO A 103 11.37 -1.53 2.99
C PRO A 103 10.28 -2.61 3.09
N THR A 104 9.08 -2.29 2.63
CA THR A 104 7.96 -3.24 2.60
C THR A 104 6.86 -2.73 1.64
N SER A 105 6.12 -3.65 1.04
CA SER A 105 4.87 -3.35 0.35
C SER A 105 3.66 -3.31 1.30
N ILE A 106 3.78 -3.90 2.51
CA ILE A 106 2.69 -4.03 3.47
C ILE A 106 2.43 -2.71 4.18
N ASN A 107 1.22 -2.21 4.08
CA ASN A 107 0.76 -1.00 4.78
C ASN A 107 -0.34 -1.28 5.82
N ARG A 108 -0.94 -2.49 5.79
CA ARG A 108 -1.96 -2.92 6.73
C ARG A 108 -1.73 -4.35 7.18
N VAL A 109 -1.92 -4.60 8.48
CA VAL A 109 -1.86 -5.94 9.08
C VAL A 109 -3.13 -6.14 9.91
N GLU A 110 -3.74 -7.29 9.77
CA GLU A 110 -4.95 -7.67 10.49
C GLU A 110 -4.77 -9.01 11.18
N PHE A 111 -5.49 -9.22 12.29
CA PHE A 111 -5.78 -10.56 12.77
C PHE A 111 -7.20 -10.94 12.35
N CYS A 112 -7.41 -12.20 11.99
CA CYS A 112 -8.74 -12.74 11.74
C CYS A 112 -9.23 -13.57 12.91
N LEU A 113 -10.52 -13.56 13.15
CA LEU A 113 -11.19 -14.39 14.16
C LEU A 113 -11.96 -15.51 13.51
N ALA A 114 -11.81 -16.71 14.05
CA ALA A 114 -12.54 -17.91 13.74
C ALA A 114 -12.34 -18.46 12.33
N ALA A 115 -13.21 -19.26 11.96
CA ALA A 115 -13.53 -19.90 10.72
C ALA A 115 -14.55 -21.00 10.96
N TRP A 116 -14.86 -21.77 9.93
CA TRP A 116 -15.72 -22.94 9.99
C TRP A 116 -15.31 -23.91 11.10
N GLY A 117 -16.32 -24.44 11.81
CA GLY A 117 -16.14 -25.41 12.90
C GLY A 117 -15.70 -24.81 14.24
N SER A 118 -15.44 -23.52 14.34
CA SER A 118 -15.05 -22.87 15.59
C SER A 118 -16.27 -22.34 16.37
N SER A 119 -16.17 -22.38 17.71
CA SER A 119 -17.19 -21.80 18.60
C SER A 119 -16.94 -20.32 18.93
N THR A 120 -16.00 -19.68 18.27
CA THR A 120 -15.53 -18.32 18.59
C THR A 120 -16.66 -17.30 18.68
N PHE A 121 -17.52 -17.19 17.68
CA PHE A 121 -18.61 -16.21 17.70
C PHE A 121 -19.75 -16.61 18.66
N ALA A 122 -20.00 -17.91 18.87
CA ALA A 122 -20.92 -18.39 19.92
C ALA A 122 -20.40 -18.03 21.32
N ASN A 123 -19.10 -18.16 21.56
CA ASN A 123 -18.45 -17.75 22.80
C ASN A 123 -18.50 -16.23 22.99
N ILE A 124 -18.21 -15.44 21.95
CA ILE A 124 -18.36 -13.97 21.98
C ILE A 124 -19.80 -13.60 22.38
N LYS A 125 -20.81 -14.19 21.74
CA LYS A 125 -22.21 -13.95 22.05
C LYS A 125 -22.52 -14.22 23.53
N SER A 126 -22.10 -15.38 24.04
CA SER A 126 -22.32 -15.80 25.44
C SER A 126 -21.63 -14.88 26.43
N LEU A 127 -20.38 -14.49 26.14
CA LEU A 127 -19.59 -13.59 26.99
C LEU A 127 -20.17 -12.17 27.01
N ILE A 128 -20.64 -11.67 25.87
CA ILE A 128 -21.30 -10.35 25.83
C ILE A 128 -22.62 -10.38 26.59
N ALA A 129 -23.40 -11.45 26.46
CA ALA A 129 -24.66 -11.60 27.20
C ALA A 129 -24.46 -11.62 28.74
N SER A 130 -23.34 -12.20 29.20
CA SER A 130 -23.04 -12.32 30.63
C SER A 130 -22.26 -11.15 31.22
N GLN A 131 -21.35 -10.50 30.43
CA GLN A 131 -20.41 -9.51 30.95
C GLN A 131 -20.50 -8.16 30.23
N GLY A 132 -21.24 -8.07 29.11
CA GLY A 132 -21.23 -6.89 28.25
C GLY A 132 -19.90 -6.69 27.53
N THR A 133 -19.66 -5.45 27.09
CA THR A 133 -18.45 -5.02 26.35
C THR A 133 -17.66 -3.94 27.08
N GLY A 134 -17.95 -3.68 28.32
CA GLY A 134 -17.27 -2.66 29.16
C GLY A 134 -15.87 -3.10 29.56
N SER A 135 -15.08 -2.15 30.13
CA SER A 135 -13.68 -2.36 30.53
C SER A 135 -13.47 -3.46 31.57
N SER A 136 -14.50 -3.88 32.28
CA SER A 136 -14.46 -5.01 33.21
C SER A 136 -14.61 -6.37 32.56
N SER A 137 -15.17 -6.43 31.34
CA SER A 137 -15.40 -7.70 30.62
C SER A 137 -14.08 -8.34 30.17
N ILE A 138 -14.09 -9.68 30.10
CA ILE A 138 -12.88 -10.42 29.70
C ILE A 138 -12.52 -10.15 28.24
N LEU A 139 -13.50 -9.99 27.34
CA LEU A 139 -13.26 -9.65 25.95
C LEU A 139 -12.54 -8.30 25.83
N TYR A 140 -13.01 -7.27 26.54
CA TYR A 140 -12.36 -5.98 26.51
C TYR A 140 -10.90 -6.08 27.00
N LYS A 141 -10.65 -6.71 28.15
CA LYS A 141 -9.32 -6.85 28.75
C LYS A 141 -8.37 -7.60 27.81
N ASN A 142 -8.83 -8.69 27.20
CA ASN A 142 -8.00 -9.50 26.32
C ASN A 142 -7.69 -8.80 25.01
N PHE A 143 -8.65 -8.09 24.41
CA PHE A 143 -8.37 -7.30 23.19
C PHE A 143 -7.56 -6.03 23.46
N GLN A 144 -7.69 -5.44 24.65
CA GLN A 144 -6.79 -4.36 25.08
C GLN A 144 -5.34 -4.86 25.22
N ALA A 145 -5.14 -6.04 25.83
CA ALA A 145 -3.82 -6.66 25.92
C ALA A 145 -3.27 -7.04 24.53
N LEU A 146 -4.13 -7.54 23.64
CA LEU A 146 -3.76 -7.81 22.25
C LEU A 146 -3.30 -6.52 21.54
N LYS A 147 -4.05 -5.42 21.66
CA LYS A 147 -3.68 -4.13 21.07
C LYS A 147 -2.37 -3.59 21.63
N SER A 148 -2.14 -3.77 22.91
CA SER A 148 -0.89 -3.35 23.56
C SER A 148 0.32 -4.16 23.08
N ALA A 149 0.15 -5.48 22.88
CA ALA A 149 1.22 -6.35 22.38
C ALA A 149 1.47 -6.18 20.87
N PHE A 150 0.44 -5.84 20.10
CA PHE A 150 0.48 -5.69 18.64
C PHE A 150 -0.03 -4.31 18.21
N PRO A 151 0.66 -3.21 18.58
CA PRO A 151 0.18 -1.86 18.33
C PRO A 151 0.08 -1.51 16.84
N THR A 152 0.83 -2.20 15.99
CA THR A 152 0.85 -2.00 14.53
C THR A 152 -0.27 -2.73 13.80
N VAL A 153 -1.01 -3.61 14.47
CA VAL A 153 -2.18 -4.30 13.89
C VAL A 153 -3.32 -3.30 13.76
N ASP A 154 -3.85 -3.19 12.55
CA ASP A 154 -4.83 -2.19 12.17
C ASP A 154 -6.27 -2.65 12.43
N ALA A 155 -6.56 -3.93 12.16
CA ALA A 155 -7.92 -4.44 12.17
C ALA A 155 -8.04 -5.86 12.73
N ILE A 156 -9.29 -6.19 13.07
CA ILE A 156 -9.72 -7.56 13.41
C ILE A 156 -10.76 -7.99 12.35
N GLY A 157 -10.45 -9.05 11.63
CA GLY A 157 -11.36 -9.69 10.67
C GLY A 157 -12.37 -10.58 11.37
N PHE A 158 -13.63 -10.51 10.96
CA PHE A 158 -14.72 -11.37 11.43
C PHE A 158 -15.01 -12.43 10.37
N ASP A 159 -14.69 -13.68 10.66
CA ASP A 159 -14.96 -14.83 9.81
C ASP A 159 -15.96 -15.74 10.54
N ASP A 160 -17.20 -15.20 10.79
CA ASP A 160 -18.30 -15.93 11.42
C ASP A 160 -19.00 -16.81 10.40
N GLU A 161 -18.77 -18.10 10.48
CA GLU A 161 -19.36 -19.09 9.58
C GLU A 161 -20.46 -19.94 10.22
N THR A 162 -20.85 -19.65 11.47
CA THR A 162 -21.74 -20.54 12.22
C THR A 162 -22.81 -19.84 13.06
N THR A 163 -22.52 -18.69 13.63
CA THR A 163 -23.35 -18.08 14.69
C THR A 163 -24.32 -17.02 14.15
N TYR A 164 -23.83 -16.14 13.30
CA TYR A 164 -24.60 -15.09 12.61
C TYR A 164 -25.54 -14.28 13.52
N ASP A 165 -25.08 -13.89 14.72
CA ASP A 165 -25.81 -13.05 15.64
C ASP A 165 -25.40 -11.58 15.50
N ALA A 166 -26.20 -10.81 14.77
CA ALA A 166 -25.87 -9.42 14.43
C ALA A 166 -25.76 -8.50 15.65
N SER A 167 -26.47 -8.79 16.74
CA SER A 167 -26.44 -7.97 17.96
C SER A 167 -25.09 -8.08 18.66
N SER A 168 -24.65 -9.30 18.94
CA SER A 168 -23.36 -9.53 19.62
C SER A 168 -22.17 -9.16 18.72
N ALA A 169 -22.23 -9.48 17.42
CA ALA A 169 -21.19 -9.08 16.47
C ALA A 169 -21.05 -7.55 16.36
N THR A 170 -22.17 -6.81 16.33
CA THR A 170 -22.16 -5.35 16.37
C THR A 170 -21.55 -4.80 17.66
N ALA A 171 -22.01 -5.29 18.82
CA ALA A 171 -21.50 -4.84 20.12
C ALA A 171 -19.99 -5.10 20.25
N PHE A 172 -19.54 -6.24 19.78
CA PHE A 172 -18.13 -6.60 19.76
C PHE A 172 -17.32 -5.70 18.82
N ALA A 173 -17.80 -5.43 17.60
CA ALA A 173 -17.15 -4.53 16.65
C ALA A 173 -17.04 -3.09 17.19
N VAL A 174 -18.08 -2.58 17.86
CA VAL A 174 -18.06 -1.26 18.51
C VAL A 174 -17.02 -1.21 19.62
N MET A 175 -16.91 -2.27 20.44
CA MET A 175 -15.89 -2.41 21.48
C MET A 175 -14.46 -2.37 20.86
N LEU A 176 -14.22 -3.15 19.82
CA LEU A 176 -12.92 -3.19 19.12
C LEU A 176 -12.57 -1.82 18.55
N GLY A 177 -13.53 -1.12 17.95
CA GLY A 177 -13.35 0.25 17.49
C GLY A 177 -13.01 1.21 18.65
N GLY A 178 -13.54 0.97 19.86
CA GLY A 178 -13.17 1.69 21.09
C GLY A 178 -11.73 1.47 21.51
N LEU A 179 -11.19 0.30 21.25
CA LEU A 179 -9.80 -0.06 21.51
C LEU A 179 -8.83 0.38 20.40
N GLY A 180 -9.33 1.03 19.33
CA GLY A 180 -8.52 1.54 18.23
C GLY A 180 -8.26 0.53 17.11
N PHE A 181 -9.01 -0.57 17.04
CA PHE A 181 -9.01 -1.44 15.89
C PHE A 181 -10.04 -0.99 14.85
N LYS A 182 -9.75 -1.23 13.58
CA LYS A 182 -10.75 -1.38 12.53
C LYS A 182 -11.34 -2.79 12.59
N VAL A 183 -12.42 -3.00 11.84
CA VAL A 183 -13.02 -4.31 11.64
C VAL A 183 -13.17 -4.55 10.15
N SER A 184 -12.70 -5.68 9.67
CA SER A 184 -13.01 -6.24 8.36
C SER A 184 -14.02 -7.37 8.50
N LEU A 185 -14.92 -7.50 7.52
CA LEU A 185 -15.90 -8.59 7.48
C LEU A 185 -15.48 -9.58 6.40
N VAL A 186 -15.62 -10.89 6.69
CA VAL A 186 -15.12 -11.96 5.80
C VAL A 186 -16.27 -12.89 5.39
N PRO A 187 -17.31 -12.37 4.70
CA PRO A 187 -18.49 -13.14 4.34
C PRO A 187 -18.25 -14.15 3.22
N TYR A 188 -18.99 -15.28 3.26
CA TYR A 188 -19.22 -16.13 2.08
C TYR A 188 -20.72 -16.39 1.86
N THR A 189 -21.55 -16.17 2.85
CA THR A 189 -23.01 -16.34 2.80
C THR A 189 -23.70 -15.34 3.71
N ASN A 190 -25.04 -15.38 3.82
CA ASN A 190 -25.83 -14.63 4.80
C ASN A 190 -25.65 -13.10 4.72
N SER A 191 -25.82 -12.52 3.53
CA SER A 191 -25.56 -11.10 3.26
C SER A 191 -26.32 -10.13 4.18
N SER A 192 -27.55 -10.48 4.59
CA SER A 192 -28.35 -9.65 5.50
C SER A 192 -27.71 -9.49 6.89
N PHE A 193 -27.11 -10.55 7.42
CA PHE A 193 -26.35 -10.49 8.67
C PHE A 193 -25.18 -9.51 8.56
N TRP A 194 -24.34 -9.67 7.54
CA TRP A 194 -23.13 -8.90 7.35
C TRP A 194 -23.40 -7.41 7.09
N THR A 195 -24.41 -7.12 6.26
CA THR A 195 -24.82 -5.73 6.01
C THR A 195 -25.39 -5.06 7.25
N SER A 196 -26.12 -5.82 8.09
CA SER A 196 -26.62 -5.34 9.39
C SER A 196 -25.48 -5.05 10.35
N VAL A 197 -24.48 -5.93 10.47
CA VAL A 197 -23.31 -5.71 11.33
C VAL A 197 -22.53 -4.46 10.87
N ALA A 198 -22.28 -4.31 9.57
CA ALA A 198 -21.58 -3.15 9.02
C ALA A 198 -22.31 -1.84 9.29
N SER A 199 -23.61 -1.81 8.98
CA SER A 199 -24.46 -0.63 9.14
C SER A 199 -24.60 -0.23 10.61
N ASN A 200 -24.96 -1.21 11.47
CA ASN A 200 -25.21 -0.96 12.89
C ASN A 200 -23.91 -0.56 13.63
N THR A 201 -22.78 -1.15 13.27
CA THR A 201 -21.48 -0.76 13.85
C THR A 201 -21.12 0.66 13.44
N ASN A 202 -21.19 0.98 12.14
CA ASN A 202 -20.77 2.29 11.65
C ASN A 202 -21.76 3.41 12.03
N SER A 203 -23.03 3.11 12.33
CA SER A 203 -23.97 4.08 12.90
C SER A 203 -23.60 4.47 14.34
N GLN A 204 -23.10 3.52 15.15
CA GLN A 204 -22.67 3.76 16.53
C GLN A 204 -21.24 4.29 16.62
N ARG A 205 -20.35 3.82 15.75
CA ARG A 205 -18.96 4.23 15.70
C ARG A 205 -18.49 4.31 14.24
N PRO A 206 -18.54 5.50 13.63
CA PRO A 206 -18.27 5.68 12.21
C PRO A 206 -16.90 5.15 11.78
N ARG A 207 -16.84 4.51 10.62
CA ARG A 207 -15.63 3.95 10.01
C ARG A 207 -14.93 2.88 10.84
N THR A 208 -15.62 2.20 11.73
CA THR A 208 -15.08 1.04 12.44
C THR A 208 -14.99 -0.14 11.49
N VAL A 209 -16.10 -0.49 10.82
CA VAL A 209 -16.06 -1.43 9.69
C VAL A 209 -15.63 -0.64 8.46
N ASP A 210 -14.47 -0.97 7.90
CA ASP A 210 -13.89 -0.23 6.78
C ASP A 210 -13.57 -1.08 5.55
N ARG A 211 -13.73 -2.41 5.64
CA ARG A 211 -13.44 -3.36 4.57
C ARG A 211 -14.35 -4.58 4.65
N VAL A 212 -14.57 -5.18 3.49
CA VAL A 212 -15.19 -6.49 3.34
C VAL A 212 -14.29 -7.34 2.46
N ASP A 213 -13.81 -8.45 2.98
CA ASP A 213 -13.04 -9.45 2.27
C ASP A 213 -14.00 -10.60 1.92
N LEU A 214 -14.66 -10.50 0.76
CA LEU A 214 -15.69 -11.43 0.31
C LEU A 214 -15.06 -12.73 -0.19
N GLN A 215 -15.35 -13.84 0.44
CA GLN A 215 -14.91 -15.17 -0.03
C GLN A 215 -15.64 -15.54 -1.33
N CYS A 216 -14.89 -15.72 -2.42
CA CYS A 216 -15.41 -16.17 -3.71
C CYS A 216 -14.77 -17.52 -4.12
N TYR A 217 -14.51 -18.37 -3.13
CA TYR A 217 -13.92 -19.71 -3.25
C TYR A 217 -14.60 -20.67 -2.28
N SER A 218 -14.35 -21.96 -2.43
CA SER A 218 -14.93 -23.01 -1.57
C SER A 218 -16.45 -22.85 -1.41
N GLY A 219 -16.98 -22.74 -0.19
CA GLY A 219 -18.41 -22.49 0.10
C GLY A 219 -18.95 -21.19 -0.51
N GLY A 220 -18.09 -20.23 -0.80
CA GLY A 220 -18.41 -18.95 -1.46
C GLY A 220 -18.12 -18.91 -2.96
N ALA A 221 -17.81 -20.05 -3.61
CA ALA A 221 -17.40 -20.09 -5.03
C ALA A 221 -18.40 -19.47 -6.02
N GLY A 222 -19.68 -19.37 -5.64
CA GLY A 222 -20.73 -18.72 -6.44
C GLY A 222 -20.86 -17.21 -6.20
N ASN A 223 -20.11 -16.63 -5.28
CA ASN A 223 -20.20 -15.21 -4.96
C ASN A 223 -19.60 -14.33 -6.07
N SER A 224 -20.24 -13.17 -6.24
CA SER A 224 -19.72 -12.07 -7.02
C SER A 224 -19.74 -10.78 -6.20
N PRO A 225 -18.65 -10.01 -6.13
CA PRO A 225 -18.64 -8.73 -5.41
C PRO A 225 -19.67 -7.75 -5.94
N CYS A 226 -20.11 -7.93 -7.19
CA CYS A 226 -21.13 -7.10 -7.83
C CYS A 226 -22.55 -7.32 -7.30
N SER A 227 -22.78 -8.41 -6.57
CA SER A 227 -24.09 -8.76 -5.97
C SER A 227 -24.19 -8.33 -4.51
N TRP A 228 -23.12 -7.85 -3.89
CA TRP A 228 -23.06 -7.44 -2.51
C TRP A 228 -23.01 -5.92 -2.38
N ASN A 229 -23.70 -5.37 -1.39
CA ASN A 229 -23.73 -3.92 -1.16
C ASN A 229 -23.57 -3.60 0.34
N PHE A 230 -22.52 -2.91 0.69
CA PHE A 230 -22.19 -2.48 2.05
C PHE A 230 -22.18 -0.96 2.22
N GLY A 231 -23.00 -0.24 1.44
CA GLY A 231 -23.15 1.21 1.60
C GLY A 231 -21.87 2.02 1.38
N GLY A 232 -21.04 1.60 0.41
CA GLY A 232 -19.79 2.29 0.06
C GLY A 232 -18.55 1.78 0.79
N ILE A 233 -18.67 0.77 1.67
CA ILE A 233 -17.51 0.06 2.19
C ILE A 233 -16.89 -0.78 1.06
N LYS A 234 -15.57 -0.75 0.94
CA LYS A 234 -14.82 -1.49 -0.09
C LYS A 234 -15.04 -2.99 0.05
N ILE A 235 -15.28 -3.65 -1.06
CA ILE A 235 -15.37 -5.11 -1.16
C ILE A 235 -14.14 -5.60 -1.93
N ASN A 236 -13.31 -6.40 -1.28
CA ASN A 236 -12.19 -7.12 -1.88
C ASN A 236 -12.62 -8.58 -2.07
N PRO A 237 -12.85 -9.05 -3.29
CA PRO A 237 -13.13 -10.46 -3.53
C PRO A 237 -11.87 -11.29 -3.33
N GLY A 238 -12.01 -12.42 -2.65
CA GLY A 238 -10.96 -13.40 -2.43
C GLY A 238 -11.04 -14.55 -3.42
N LEU A 239 -9.88 -15.04 -3.81
CA LEU A 239 -9.71 -16.21 -4.64
C LEU A 239 -8.72 -17.17 -3.98
N TRP A 240 -8.83 -18.45 -4.31
CA TRP A 240 -7.97 -19.49 -3.74
C TRP A 240 -6.99 -20.00 -4.80
N ASP A 241 -5.72 -20.08 -4.44
CA ASP A 241 -4.65 -20.56 -5.34
C ASP A 241 -4.83 -22.03 -5.76
N SER A 242 -5.42 -22.88 -4.89
CA SER A 242 -5.78 -24.25 -5.25
C SER A 242 -6.88 -24.35 -6.31
N GLU A 243 -7.67 -23.29 -6.51
CA GLU A 243 -8.75 -23.22 -7.50
C GLU A 243 -8.39 -22.35 -8.72
N LYS A 244 -7.45 -21.43 -8.58
CA LYS A 244 -7.14 -20.41 -9.59
C LYS A 244 -5.65 -20.19 -9.79
N THR A 245 -5.19 -20.33 -11.00
CA THR A 245 -3.86 -19.88 -11.42
C THR A 245 -3.78 -18.33 -11.40
N THR A 246 -2.59 -17.79 -11.41
CA THR A 246 -2.35 -16.34 -11.46
C THR A 246 -3.06 -15.66 -12.65
N SER A 247 -3.05 -16.28 -13.82
CA SER A 247 -3.76 -15.78 -15.02
C SER A 247 -5.27 -15.76 -14.81
N GLN A 248 -5.83 -16.78 -14.16
CA GLN A 248 -7.25 -16.85 -13.85
C GLN A 248 -7.65 -15.82 -12.78
N VAL A 249 -6.78 -15.56 -11.79
CA VAL A 249 -6.95 -14.48 -10.81
C VAL A 249 -7.03 -13.13 -11.52
N THR A 250 -6.07 -12.81 -12.36
CA THR A 250 -6.05 -11.57 -13.15
C THR A 250 -7.31 -11.43 -14.00
N SER A 251 -7.71 -12.47 -14.73
CA SER A 251 -8.90 -12.46 -15.57
C SER A 251 -10.19 -12.23 -14.77
N GLN A 252 -10.36 -12.95 -13.67
CA GLN A 252 -11.56 -12.86 -12.83
C GLN A 252 -11.68 -11.48 -12.17
N LEU A 253 -10.59 -10.97 -11.60
CA LEU A 253 -10.59 -9.64 -10.97
C LEU A 253 -10.79 -8.52 -11.99
N THR A 254 -10.22 -8.65 -13.21
CA THR A 254 -10.48 -7.72 -14.33
C THR A 254 -11.96 -7.70 -14.69
N THR A 255 -12.59 -8.87 -14.77
CA THR A 255 -14.03 -8.98 -15.04
C THR A 255 -14.84 -8.22 -13.98
N TRP A 256 -14.61 -8.46 -12.70
CA TRP A 256 -15.33 -7.79 -11.63
C TRP A 256 -15.02 -6.29 -11.54
N LYS A 257 -13.77 -5.90 -11.79
CA LYS A 257 -13.40 -4.47 -11.87
C LYS A 257 -14.23 -3.75 -12.93
N ASN A 258 -14.35 -4.35 -14.12
CA ASN A 258 -15.12 -3.77 -15.23
C ASN A 258 -16.63 -3.78 -14.97
N GLN A 259 -17.14 -4.78 -14.25
CA GLN A 259 -18.57 -4.91 -13.96
C GLN A 259 -19.07 -4.01 -12.82
N CYS A 260 -18.31 -3.88 -11.75
CA CYS A 260 -18.77 -3.20 -10.53
C CYS A 260 -17.70 -2.35 -9.83
N GLY A 261 -16.55 -2.13 -10.46
CA GLY A 261 -15.58 -1.15 -9.98
C GLY A 261 -14.86 -1.53 -8.68
N ILE A 262 -14.65 -2.83 -8.42
CA ILE A 262 -13.81 -3.24 -7.27
C ILE A 262 -12.42 -2.62 -7.38
N THR A 263 -11.76 -2.38 -6.24
CA THR A 263 -10.45 -1.69 -6.20
C THR A 263 -9.35 -2.55 -5.60
N GLY A 264 -9.62 -3.80 -5.30
CA GLY A 264 -8.69 -4.74 -4.72
C GLY A 264 -9.20 -6.17 -4.75
N GLY A 265 -8.42 -7.06 -4.16
CA GLY A 265 -8.75 -8.46 -3.97
C GLY A 265 -7.74 -9.12 -3.03
N PHE A 266 -7.98 -10.36 -2.64
CA PHE A 266 -7.04 -11.10 -1.81
C PHE A 266 -6.89 -12.55 -2.24
N MET A 267 -5.82 -13.17 -1.77
CA MET A 267 -5.57 -14.60 -1.93
C MET A 267 -5.76 -15.34 -0.61
N TRP A 268 -6.39 -16.45 -0.69
CA TRP A 268 -6.35 -17.57 0.19
C TRP A 268 -5.52 -18.64 -0.54
N LEU A 269 -4.40 -19.21 -0.09
CA LEU A 269 -3.83 -19.10 1.25
C LEU A 269 -2.29 -19.06 1.15
N TYR A 270 -1.60 -18.18 1.88
CA TYR A 270 -0.14 -18.09 1.91
C TYR A 270 0.55 -19.41 2.26
N ASP A 271 -0.05 -20.17 3.18
CA ASP A 271 0.47 -21.45 3.67
C ASP A 271 0.70 -22.46 2.52
N ASP A 272 -0.09 -22.37 1.44
CA ASP A 272 -0.02 -23.29 0.30
C ASP A 272 1.18 -23.02 -0.63
N PHE A 273 1.66 -21.78 -0.66
CA PHE A 273 2.77 -21.38 -1.56
C PHE A 273 3.91 -20.62 -0.87
N ALA A 274 3.95 -20.59 0.46
CA ALA A 274 5.04 -20.00 1.23
C ALA A 274 6.40 -20.58 0.84
N ASN A 275 7.45 -19.74 0.87
CA ASN A 275 8.80 -20.08 0.44
C ASN A 275 8.90 -20.48 -1.05
N SER A 276 8.09 -19.84 -1.87
CA SER A 276 8.10 -20.04 -3.32
C SER A 276 7.91 -18.74 -4.09
N SER A 277 8.05 -18.77 -5.41
CA SER A 277 7.73 -17.60 -6.25
C SER A 277 6.24 -17.27 -6.28
N GLY A 278 5.36 -18.15 -5.79
CA GLY A 278 3.91 -17.98 -5.77
C GLY A 278 3.47 -16.70 -5.06
N THR A 279 4.11 -16.37 -3.94
CA THR A 279 3.78 -15.17 -3.15
C THR A 279 3.87 -13.89 -3.98
N ALA A 280 4.97 -13.69 -4.69
CA ALA A 280 5.14 -12.52 -5.57
C ALA A 280 4.26 -12.60 -6.82
N GLN A 281 4.06 -13.79 -7.38
CA GLN A 281 3.26 -14.00 -8.59
C GLN A 281 1.78 -13.70 -8.36
N TYR A 282 1.19 -14.15 -7.25
CA TYR A 282 -0.20 -13.84 -6.91
C TYR A 282 -0.39 -12.37 -6.53
N ALA A 283 0.56 -11.77 -5.82
CA ALA A 283 0.53 -10.33 -5.57
C ALA A 283 0.55 -9.54 -6.88
N ALA A 284 1.43 -9.90 -7.82
CA ALA A 284 1.51 -9.28 -9.14
C ALA A 284 0.21 -9.47 -9.94
N ALA A 285 -0.41 -10.66 -9.89
CA ALA A 285 -1.67 -10.95 -10.56
C ALA A 285 -2.81 -10.01 -10.11
N ILE A 286 -2.90 -9.71 -8.80
CA ILE A 286 -3.86 -8.74 -8.26
C ILE A 286 -3.45 -7.33 -8.64
N ASN A 287 -2.20 -6.96 -8.36
CA ASN A 287 -1.72 -5.61 -8.55
C ASN A 287 -1.83 -5.14 -10.01
N THR A 288 -1.58 -6.02 -10.98
CA THR A 288 -1.74 -5.72 -12.41
C THR A 288 -3.16 -5.27 -12.75
N VAL A 289 -4.17 -5.86 -12.14
CA VAL A 289 -5.57 -5.47 -12.35
C VAL A 289 -5.86 -4.08 -11.80
N PHE A 290 -5.38 -3.79 -10.60
CA PHE A 290 -5.73 -2.58 -9.86
C PHE A 290 -4.64 -1.50 -9.88
N SER A 291 -3.44 -1.80 -10.37
CA SER A 291 -2.51 -0.77 -10.85
C SER A 291 -3.28 -0.04 -11.92
N GLY A 292 -4.20 0.76 -11.48
CA GLY A 292 -5.09 1.49 -12.36
C GLY A 292 -4.25 2.43 -13.18
N SER A 293 -4.74 2.76 -14.32
CA SER A 293 -4.67 4.04 -15.00
C SER A 293 -4.66 5.27 -14.06
N GLY A 294 -3.93 5.23 -12.99
CA GLY A 294 -3.77 6.21 -11.91
C GLY A 294 -2.36 6.29 -11.35
N GLY A 295 -1.52 5.24 -11.50
CA GLY A 295 -0.09 5.36 -11.69
C GLY A 295 0.10 5.13 -13.18
N THR A 296 0.28 6.17 -13.96
CA THR A 296 0.59 6.12 -15.37
C THR A 296 1.63 5.05 -15.59
N SER A 297 1.29 3.99 -16.36
CA SER A 297 2.31 3.08 -16.88
C SER A 297 3.40 3.97 -17.43
N ALA A 298 4.56 3.97 -16.80
CA ALA A 298 5.66 4.80 -17.25
C ALA A 298 6.04 4.44 -18.69
N ALA A 299 5.80 3.15 -19.04
CA ALA A 299 5.85 2.65 -20.39
C ALA A 299 4.90 1.46 -20.56
N THR A 300 4.41 1.22 -21.78
CA THR A 300 3.66 0.02 -22.16
C THR A 300 4.40 -0.69 -23.29
N PHE A 301 4.56 -2.01 -23.15
CA PHE A 301 5.28 -2.87 -24.07
C PHE A 301 4.29 -3.74 -24.85
N TYR A 302 4.56 -3.94 -26.13
CA TYR A 302 3.68 -4.66 -27.03
C TYR A 302 4.46 -5.74 -27.77
N LYS A 303 3.76 -6.87 -28.03
CA LYS A 303 4.32 -8.01 -28.73
C LYS A 303 4.68 -7.68 -30.19
N ASP A 304 3.76 -7.01 -30.89
CA ASP A 304 3.90 -6.74 -32.32
C ASP A 304 4.23 -5.27 -32.56
N CYS A 305 4.76 -4.96 -33.74
CA CYS A 305 4.87 -3.60 -34.20
C CYS A 305 3.51 -2.90 -34.28
N ASN A 306 3.50 -1.57 -34.32
CA ASN A 306 2.32 -0.73 -34.35
C ASN A 306 1.39 -0.93 -33.14
N TYR A 307 1.98 -1.23 -31.96
CA TYR A 307 1.29 -1.43 -30.71
C TYR A 307 0.28 -2.58 -30.73
N GLY A 308 0.59 -3.63 -31.52
CA GLY A 308 -0.24 -4.82 -31.65
C GLY A 308 0.11 -5.92 -30.65
N GLY A 309 -0.69 -6.99 -30.65
CA GLY A 309 -0.54 -8.14 -29.78
C GLY A 309 -0.96 -7.85 -28.33
N TYR A 310 -0.26 -8.40 -27.34
CA TYR A 310 -0.49 -8.03 -25.94
C TYR A 310 -0.01 -6.60 -25.66
N ALA A 311 -0.57 -5.98 -24.63
CA ALA A 311 -0.16 -4.68 -24.13
C ALA A 311 0.11 -4.78 -22.62
N VAL A 312 1.35 -4.66 -22.18
CA VAL A 312 1.74 -4.75 -20.78
C VAL A 312 2.31 -3.41 -20.33
N GLY A 313 1.55 -2.70 -19.49
CA GLY A 313 1.98 -1.45 -18.87
C GLY A 313 2.81 -1.69 -17.61
N LEU A 314 3.99 -1.08 -17.53
CA LEU A 314 4.90 -1.18 -16.40
C LEU A 314 5.15 0.19 -15.76
N PRO A 315 5.10 0.32 -14.43
CA PRO A 315 5.54 1.52 -13.71
C PRO A 315 7.07 1.70 -13.77
N ALA A 316 7.58 2.79 -13.23
CA ALA A 316 9.02 2.96 -13.04
C ALA A 316 9.58 1.84 -12.15
N GLY A 317 10.67 1.22 -12.59
CA GLY A 317 11.26 0.06 -11.93
C GLY A 317 12.37 -0.59 -12.75
N ASN A 318 12.99 -1.61 -12.18
CA ASN A 318 13.97 -2.47 -12.84
C ASN A 318 13.33 -3.85 -13.01
N TYR A 319 13.35 -4.40 -14.23
CA TYR A 319 12.68 -5.63 -14.58
C TYR A 319 13.67 -6.62 -15.18
N THR A 320 14.01 -7.66 -14.44
CA THR A 320 14.74 -8.84 -14.93
C THR A 320 13.82 -9.68 -15.81
N LEU A 321 14.37 -10.68 -16.53
CA LEU A 321 13.60 -11.59 -17.35
C LEU A 321 12.47 -12.27 -16.56
N SER A 322 12.80 -12.78 -15.39
CA SER A 322 11.80 -13.43 -14.51
C SER A 322 10.67 -12.46 -14.12
N GLN A 323 10.98 -11.19 -13.86
CA GLN A 323 9.98 -10.16 -13.57
C GLN A 323 9.14 -9.81 -14.81
N LEU A 324 9.75 -9.68 -15.99
CA LEU A 324 9.02 -9.47 -17.25
C LEU A 324 8.04 -10.60 -17.52
N GLN A 325 8.50 -11.85 -17.35
CA GLN A 325 7.65 -13.04 -17.52
C GLN A 325 6.49 -13.07 -16.51
N SER A 326 6.71 -12.64 -15.27
CA SER A 326 5.64 -12.53 -14.28
C SER A 326 4.58 -11.48 -14.64
N HIS A 327 4.94 -10.50 -15.46
CA HIS A 327 4.03 -9.51 -16.03
C HIS A 327 3.43 -9.93 -17.37
N GLY A 328 3.74 -11.13 -17.88
CA GLY A 328 3.20 -11.67 -19.14
C GLY A 328 3.98 -11.27 -20.39
N ILE A 329 5.20 -10.75 -20.23
CA ILE A 329 6.13 -10.47 -21.34
C ILE A 329 7.09 -11.66 -21.47
N ALA A 330 7.06 -12.37 -22.58
CA ALA A 330 8.00 -13.47 -22.83
C ALA A 330 9.41 -12.94 -23.15
N ASN A 331 10.41 -13.83 -23.08
CA ASN A 331 11.76 -13.49 -23.50
C ASN A 331 11.78 -13.17 -24.99
N ASP A 332 12.48 -12.10 -25.36
CA ASP A 332 12.65 -11.73 -26.76
C ASP A 332 11.33 -11.58 -27.52
N ASP A 333 10.35 -10.92 -26.94
CA ASP A 333 8.97 -10.85 -27.46
C ASP A 333 8.41 -9.41 -27.50
N ILE A 334 9.28 -8.40 -27.38
CA ILE A 334 8.89 -6.97 -27.43
C ILE A 334 9.23 -6.41 -28.81
N SER A 335 8.22 -5.90 -29.52
CA SER A 335 8.39 -5.29 -30.85
C SER A 335 8.05 -3.79 -30.91
N SER A 336 7.28 -3.27 -29.96
CA SER A 336 7.00 -1.83 -29.85
C SER A 336 6.72 -1.41 -28.41
N LEU A 337 6.81 -0.11 -28.11
CA LEU A 337 6.54 0.42 -26.79
C LEU A 337 6.01 1.85 -26.84
N THR A 338 5.16 2.18 -25.88
CA THR A 338 4.84 3.58 -25.56
C THR A 338 5.59 4.00 -24.31
N VAL A 339 6.17 5.21 -24.32
CA VAL A 339 6.85 5.83 -23.19
C VAL A 339 6.11 7.11 -22.82
N GLN A 340 5.72 7.21 -21.56
CA GLN A 340 5.07 8.42 -21.08
C GLN A 340 6.06 9.58 -20.95
N SER A 341 5.57 10.79 -21.19
CA SER A 341 6.37 12.00 -20.99
C SER A 341 6.93 12.05 -19.56
N GLY A 342 8.22 12.30 -19.41
CA GLY A 342 8.89 12.30 -18.11
C GLY A 342 9.46 10.96 -17.69
N TYR A 343 9.49 9.95 -18.58
CA TYR A 343 10.14 8.68 -18.31
C TYR A 343 11.16 8.33 -19.39
N THR A 344 12.13 7.50 -19.00
CA THR A 344 13.12 6.89 -19.87
C THR A 344 13.08 5.38 -19.67
N VAL A 345 12.97 4.65 -20.76
CA VAL A 345 13.09 3.20 -20.82
C VAL A 345 14.46 2.82 -21.35
N THR A 346 15.16 1.95 -20.62
CA THR A 346 16.42 1.35 -21.07
C THR A 346 16.19 -0.14 -21.24
N LEU A 347 16.30 -0.61 -22.48
CA LEU A 347 16.17 -2.01 -22.87
C LEU A 347 17.55 -2.66 -22.86
N TYR A 348 17.62 -3.92 -22.43
CA TYR A 348 18.84 -4.72 -22.39
C TYR A 348 18.64 -6.02 -23.13
N TRP A 349 19.66 -6.43 -23.90
CA TRP A 349 19.62 -7.64 -24.69
C TRP A 349 19.65 -8.91 -23.84
N ASP A 350 20.42 -8.88 -22.73
CA ASP A 350 20.55 -10.01 -21.83
C ASP A 350 19.80 -9.75 -20.51
N ASP A 351 19.52 -10.83 -19.78
CA ASP A 351 18.94 -10.70 -18.43
C ASP A 351 19.88 -9.97 -17.48
N ASN A 352 19.33 -9.58 -16.33
CA ASN A 352 20.08 -8.87 -15.28
C ASN A 352 20.78 -7.59 -15.76
N PHE A 353 20.18 -6.89 -16.72
CA PHE A 353 20.63 -5.59 -17.23
C PHE A 353 22.00 -5.64 -17.89
N ALA A 354 22.29 -6.72 -18.59
CA ALA A 354 23.54 -6.98 -19.30
C ALA A 354 23.37 -6.89 -20.84
N GLY A 355 24.48 -7.01 -21.56
CA GLY A 355 24.50 -7.01 -23.02
C GLY A 355 24.36 -5.61 -23.65
N SER A 356 23.90 -5.58 -24.90
CA SER A 356 23.65 -4.35 -25.64
C SER A 356 22.49 -3.56 -25.01
N VAL A 357 22.51 -2.24 -25.19
CA VAL A 357 21.57 -1.32 -24.55
C VAL A 357 20.92 -0.41 -25.58
N LEU A 358 19.57 -0.27 -25.53
CA LEU A 358 18.80 0.72 -26.26
C LEU A 358 18.01 1.59 -25.26
N THR A 359 18.08 2.90 -25.42
CA THR A 359 17.36 3.84 -24.56
C THR A 359 16.29 4.57 -25.36
N LYS A 360 15.04 4.56 -24.85
CA LYS A 360 13.89 5.26 -25.43
C LYS A 360 13.33 6.27 -24.43
N THR A 361 13.14 7.49 -24.90
CA THR A 361 12.51 8.60 -24.14
C THR A 361 11.16 9.01 -24.74
N ALA A 362 10.77 8.38 -25.84
CA ALA A 362 9.50 8.55 -26.54
C ALA A 362 9.01 7.19 -27.03
N SER A 363 7.72 7.12 -27.34
CA SER A 363 7.09 5.93 -27.91
C SER A 363 7.73 5.52 -29.24
N ASP A 364 7.79 4.22 -29.46
CA ASP A 364 8.34 3.61 -30.69
C ASP A 364 7.36 2.56 -31.22
N ALA A 365 6.90 2.78 -32.42
CA ALA A 365 5.91 1.91 -33.05
C ALA A 365 6.49 0.59 -33.58
N CYS A 366 7.81 0.51 -33.76
CA CYS A 366 8.42 -0.72 -34.26
C CYS A 366 9.94 -0.76 -34.03
N LEU A 367 10.42 -1.58 -33.12
CA LEU A 367 11.83 -1.75 -32.78
C LEU A 367 12.67 -2.43 -33.89
N VAL A 368 12.06 -2.82 -35.01
CA VAL A 368 12.78 -3.35 -36.19
C VAL A 368 13.75 -2.32 -36.73
N ASP A 369 13.37 -1.04 -36.76
CA ASP A 369 14.19 0.05 -37.30
C ASP A 369 15.45 0.28 -36.46
N ASP A 370 15.39 -0.03 -35.16
CA ASP A 370 16.54 0.01 -34.27
C ASP A 370 17.37 -1.29 -34.27
N GLY A 371 16.87 -2.35 -34.92
CA GLY A 371 17.45 -3.69 -34.85
C GLY A 371 17.22 -4.40 -33.53
N TRP A 372 16.17 -4.01 -32.76
CA TRP A 372 15.86 -4.48 -31.42
C TRP A 372 14.57 -5.31 -31.31
N ASN A 373 13.89 -5.56 -32.43
CA ASN A 373 12.72 -6.45 -32.43
C ASN A 373 13.09 -7.83 -31.88
N ASP A 374 12.30 -8.31 -30.94
CA ASP A 374 12.45 -9.63 -30.30
C ASP A 374 13.87 -9.88 -29.73
N LYS A 375 14.38 -8.94 -28.94
CA LYS A 375 15.73 -9.02 -28.37
C LYS A 375 15.83 -8.51 -26.92
N VAL A 376 14.73 -8.28 -26.25
CA VAL A 376 14.72 -7.69 -24.93
C VAL A 376 14.54 -8.76 -23.86
N SER A 377 15.56 -8.97 -23.03
CA SER A 377 15.52 -9.88 -21.90
C SER A 377 15.42 -9.20 -20.55
N SER A 378 15.76 -7.91 -20.43
CA SER A 378 15.53 -7.12 -19.21
C SER A 378 15.40 -5.64 -19.53
N LEU A 379 14.83 -4.84 -18.64
CA LEU A 379 14.66 -3.41 -18.86
C LEU A 379 14.62 -2.59 -17.57
N LYS A 380 14.90 -1.31 -17.71
CA LYS A 380 14.75 -0.32 -16.63
C LYS A 380 13.84 0.81 -17.10
N ILE A 381 12.92 1.23 -16.25
CA ILE A 381 12.08 2.39 -16.46
C ILE A 381 12.39 3.37 -15.34
N VAL A 382 12.94 4.51 -15.66
CA VAL A 382 13.24 5.55 -14.68
C VAL A 382 12.42 6.79 -15.02
N ALA A 383 11.82 7.41 -13.99
CA ALA A 383 11.34 8.76 -14.16
C ALA A 383 12.57 9.59 -14.59
N THR A 384 12.52 10.17 -15.76
CA THR A 384 13.40 11.28 -16.03
C THR A 384 13.05 12.29 -14.96
N SER A 385 13.94 12.47 -13.98
CA SER A 385 13.85 13.61 -13.08
C SER A 385 13.49 14.76 -13.99
N ALA A 386 12.30 15.36 -13.80
CA ALA A 386 11.87 16.40 -14.70
C ALA A 386 13.03 17.38 -14.78
N ARG A 387 13.77 17.35 -15.90
CA ARG A 387 14.44 18.54 -16.35
C ARG A 387 13.28 19.51 -16.40
N SER A 388 13.21 20.36 -15.41
CA SER A 388 12.32 21.49 -15.42
C SER A 388 12.32 21.95 -16.87
N SER A 389 11.18 21.77 -17.55
CA SER A 389 10.98 22.43 -18.83
C SER A 389 11.53 23.83 -18.63
N THR A 390 12.37 24.26 -19.52
CA THR A 390 12.80 25.64 -19.63
C THR A 390 11.58 26.51 -19.91
N GLN A 391 10.74 26.70 -18.90
CA GLN A 391 9.97 27.89 -18.78
C GLN A 391 11.00 28.97 -18.42
N PRO A 392 11.10 30.07 -19.18
CA PRO A 392 12.02 31.12 -18.84
C PRO A 392 11.78 31.49 -17.37
N ALA A 393 12.87 31.46 -16.58
CA ALA A 393 12.80 31.70 -15.16
C ALA A 393 12.08 33.03 -14.93
N VAL A 394 10.99 33.00 -14.16
CA VAL A 394 10.40 34.22 -13.64
C VAL A 394 11.53 34.90 -12.87
N ASN A 395 11.87 36.13 -13.23
CA ASN A 395 13.06 36.88 -12.79
C ASN A 395 13.36 36.59 -11.29
N GLY A 396 14.51 35.94 -11.04
CA GLY A 396 15.02 35.71 -9.69
C GLY A 396 14.86 34.29 -9.11
N GLU A 397 14.16 33.38 -9.76
CA GLU A 397 13.97 32.00 -9.27
C GLU A 397 15.12 31.08 -9.71
N ILE A 398 15.64 30.26 -8.77
CA ILE A 398 16.72 29.31 -9.00
C ILE A 398 16.11 27.90 -9.00
N ASN A 399 16.42 27.10 -10.01
CA ASN A 399 16.14 25.67 -9.99
C ASN A 399 17.33 24.93 -9.39
N ILE A 400 17.09 23.76 -8.80
CA ILE A 400 18.12 23.00 -8.09
C ILE A 400 18.16 21.55 -8.56
N ILE A 401 19.38 21.01 -8.68
CA ILE A 401 19.64 19.59 -8.88
C ILE A 401 20.44 19.08 -7.70
N ALA A 402 19.88 18.17 -6.90
CA ALA A 402 20.60 17.52 -5.82
C ALA A 402 21.37 16.31 -6.36
N ARG A 403 22.64 16.21 -5.99
CA ARG A 403 23.54 15.07 -6.22
C ARG A 403 24.03 14.58 -4.86
N GLN A 404 24.67 13.42 -4.81
CA GLN A 404 25.07 12.77 -3.56
C GLN A 404 25.78 13.69 -2.55
N ASN A 405 26.67 14.59 -3.02
CA ASN A 405 27.44 15.47 -2.13
C ASN A 405 27.34 16.95 -2.52
N GLU A 406 26.52 17.29 -3.49
CA GLU A 406 26.47 18.62 -4.09
C GLU A 406 25.05 19.00 -4.52
N LEU A 407 24.69 20.25 -4.26
CA LEU A 407 23.50 20.89 -4.80
C LEU A 407 23.94 21.84 -5.94
N GLN A 408 23.51 21.56 -7.16
CA GLN A 408 23.75 22.43 -8.32
C GLN A 408 22.57 23.39 -8.49
N LEU A 409 22.84 24.67 -8.54
CA LEU A 409 21.87 25.74 -8.74
C LEU A 409 21.79 26.10 -10.20
N ILE A 410 20.62 25.97 -10.80
CA ILE A 410 20.40 26.27 -12.24
C ILE A 410 19.75 27.64 -12.33
N THR A 411 20.51 28.58 -12.81
CA THR A 411 20.08 29.97 -13.00
C THR A 411 20.90 30.63 -14.11
N THR A 412 20.33 31.61 -14.79
CA THR A 412 21.02 32.46 -15.75
C THR A 412 21.68 33.65 -15.06
N ASP A 413 21.37 33.88 -13.79
CA ASP A 413 21.86 35.02 -13.02
C ASP A 413 23.07 34.66 -12.17
N ASP A 414 23.95 35.62 -11.94
CA ASP A 414 25.02 35.49 -10.97
C ASP A 414 24.45 35.54 -9.55
N ILE A 415 24.64 34.43 -8.78
CA ILE A 415 24.19 34.27 -7.41
C ILE A 415 25.36 34.12 -6.43
N SER A 416 26.58 34.31 -6.84
CA SER A 416 27.80 34.12 -6.04
C SER A 416 27.81 34.99 -4.75
N GLY A 417 27.16 36.14 -4.80
CA GLY A 417 27.04 37.03 -3.65
C GLY A 417 25.81 36.79 -2.73
N ILE A 418 24.88 35.93 -3.14
CA ILE A 418 23.59 35.73 -2.44
C ILE A 418 23.76 34.67 -1.32
N PRO A 419 23.46 34.98 -0.05
CA PRO A 419 23.44 33.96 1.00
C PRO A 419 22.29 32.98 0.77
N VAL A 420 22.61 31.70 0.76
CA VAL A 420 21.66 30.60 0.69
C VAL A 420 21.68 29.91 2.06
N HIS A 421 20.54 29.87 2.72
CA HIS A 421 20.34 29.20 4.00
C HIS A 421 19.80 27.80 3.79
N VAL A 422 20.33 26.81 4.48
CA VAL A 422 19.87 25.41 4.41
C VAL A 422 19.17 25.04 5.71
N PHE A 423 17.97 24.47 5.60
CA PHE A 423 17.11 24.09 6.72
C PHE A 423 16.75 22.62 6.67
N ASP A 424 16.53 22.02 7.82
CA ASP A 424 15.93 20.70 7.96
C ASP A 424 14.38 20.76 7.93
N MET A 425 13.73 19.58 8.00
CA MET A 425 12.27 19.43 8.00
C MET A 425 11.58 20.10 9.20
N ALA A 426 12.32 20.30 10.30
CA ALA A 426 11.80 20.98 11.49
C ALA A 426 11.92 22.52 11.41
N GLY A 427 12.41 23.03 10.28
CA GLY A 427 12.64 24.48 10.09
C GLY A 427 13.88 25.00 10.80
N ARG A 428 14.78 24.13 11.30
CA ARG A 428 16.00 24.52 11.93
C ARG A 428 17.06 24.81 10.85
N GLN A 429 17.66 25.99 10.90
CA GLN A 429 18.75 26.37 10.01
C GLN A 429 20.01 25.56 10.34
N LEU A 430 20.55 24.84 9.37
CA LEU A 430 21.75 24.03 9.52
C LEU A 430 23.02 24.81 9.21
N PHE A 431 23.03 25.54 8.11
CA PHE A 431 24.13 26.40 7.73
C PHE A 431 23.70 27.45 6.70
N THR A 432 24.58 28.42 6.48
CA THR A 432 24.46 29.41 5.40
C THR A 432 25.70 29.33 4.52
N VAL A 433 25.50 29.40 3.23
CA VAL A 433 26.59 29.35 2.25
C VAL A 433 26.39 30.42 1.15
N ARG A 434 27.47 30.96 0.61
CA ARG A 434 27.46 31.73 -0.63
C ARG A 434 27.92 30.80 -1.75
N PRO A 435 27.09 30.47 -2.73
CA PRO A 435 27.48 29.53 -3.78
C PRO A 435 28.66 30.01 -4.57
N VAL A 436 29.59 29.12 -4.86
CA VAL A 436 30.68 29.36 -5.81
C VAL A 436 30.38 28.52 -7.04
N SER A 437 30.40 29.13 -8.22
CA SER A 437 30.08 28.47 -9.49
C SER A 437 28.71 27.76 -9.47
N ASN A 438 27.73 28.37 -8.80
CA ASN A 438 26.35 27.84 -8.67
C ASN A 438 26.26 26.45 -8.01
N ARG A 439 27.19 26.16 -7.08
CA ARG A 439 27.23 24.86 -6.37
C ARG A 439 27.33 25.06 -4.87
N ILE A 440 26.66 24.15 -4.14
CA ILE A 440 26.67 24.09 -2.68
C ILE A 440 27.08 22.67 -2.26
N ASN A 441 28.14 22.57 -1.46
CA ASN A 441 28.55 21.30 -0.88
C ASN A 441 27.55 20.90 0.21
N ILE A 442 26.99 19.68 0.10
CA ILE A 442 26.04 19.08 1.02
C ILE A 442 26.53 17.72 1.57
N SER A 443 27.83 17.43 1.46
CA SER A 443 28.44 16.17 1.91
C SER A 443 28.20 15.90 3.40
N ASN A 444 28.10 16.93 4.21
CA ASN A 444 27.91 16.84 5.66
C ASN A 444 26.43 16.63 6.08
N LEU A 445 25.48 16.68 5.14
CA LEU A 445 24.09 16.38 5.46
C LEU A 445 23.88 14.85 5.47
N LEU A 446 23.06 14.37 6.36
CA LEU A 446 22.56 12.99 6.36
C LEU A 446 21.50 12.81 5.25
N PRO A 447 21.22 11.56 4.81
CA PRO A 447 20.08 11.33 3.92
C PRO A 447 18.78 11.88 4.54
N GLY A 448 18.04 12.69 3.77
CA GLY A 448 16.85 13.35 4.27
C GLY A 448 16.31 14.44 3.37
N VAL A 449 15.23 15.08 3.81
CA VAL A 449 14.58 16.20 3.13
C VAL A 449 15.04 17.52 3.74
N TYR A 450 15.42 18.46 2.88
CA TYR A 450 15.95 19.76 3.25
C TYR A 450 15.35 20.87 2.41
N PHE A 451 15.50 22.10 2.86
CA PHE A 451 15.09 23.31 2.15
C PHE A 451 16.26 24.26 2.02
N ILE A 452 16.36 24.92 0.87
CA ILE A 452 17.17 26.14 0.73
C ILE A 452 16.24 27.34 0.72
N VAL A 453 16.69 28.41 1.36
CA VAL A 453 16.03 29.70 1.38
C VAL A 453 17.04 30.79 0.98
N TYR A 454 16.67 31.66 0.06
CA TYR A 454 17.48 32.78 -0.36
C TYR A 454 16.60 33.98 -0.70
N THR A 455 17.18 35.16 -0.62
CA THR A 455 16.47 36.41 -0.96
C THR A 455 17.14 37.06 -2.14
N LYS A 456 16.39 37.43 -3.18
CA LYS A 456 16.84 38.13 -4.35
C LYS A 456 15.86 39.24 -4.74
N ASN A 457 16.36 40.42 -5.00
CA ASN A 457 15.56 41.61 -5.34
C ASN A 457 14.42 41.88 -4.32
N GLY A 458 14.71 41.68 -3.04
CA GLY A 458 13.73 41.85 -1.95
C GLY A 458 12.67 40.76 -1.82
N LYS A 459 12.69 39.74 -2.69
CA LYS A 459 11.76 38.62 -2.64
C LYS A 459 12.46 37.36 -2.10
N GLN A 460 11.82 36.69 -1.16
CA GLN A 460 12.31 35.43 -0.60
C GLN A 460 11.82 34.24 -1.44
N PHE A 461 12.71 33.28 -1.67
CA PHE A 461 12.45 32.04 -2.40
C PHE A 461 12.82 30.84 -1.53
N THR A 462 12.02 29.79 -1.62
CA THR A 462 12.26 28.52 -0.92
C THR A 462 12.21 27.37 -1.92
N LYS A 463 13.20 26.48 -1.87
CA LYS A 463 13.24 25.26 -2.68
C LYS A 463 13.54 24.05 -1.81
N ARG A 464 12.84 22.98 -2.05
CA ARG A 464 13.03 21.69 -1.39
C ARG A 464 14.01 20.82 -2.19
N PHE A 465 14.86 20.06 -1.46
CA PHE A 465 15.66 19.00 -2.06
C PHE A 465 15.72 17.77 -1.14
N VAL A 466 16.13 16.64 -1.71
CA VAL A 466 16.36 15.39 -1.01
C VAL A 466 17.82 15.00 -1.21
N LYS A 467 18.50 14.66 -0.11
CA LYS A 467 19.85 14.11 -0.14
C LYS A 467 19.80 12.61 0.02
#